data_0536b564bca6881984f30fbd9f6e3cd7
#
_entry.id   0536b564bca6881984f30fbd9f6e3cd7
#
_cell.length_a   1.000
_cell.length_b   1.000
_cell.length_c   1.000
_cell.angle_alpha   90.00
_cell.angle_beta   90.00
_cell.angle_gamma   90.00
#
_symmetry.space_group_name_H-M   'P 1'
#
loop_
_entity.id
_entity.type
_entity.pdbx_description
1 polymer ?
#
loop_
_entity_poly.entity_id
_entity_poly.type
_entity_poly.pdbx_seq_one_letter_code
_entity_poly.pdbx_strand_id
1 'polypeptide(L)'
;IDTGMSDTEIAGKYHHPGSVQPEGYAVYEQLENLGIKCSEVTDIIFTHLHWDHVYYLDRFVNADLHVQRTEYQFAVNPIPLYYKSYEYPVLGLKPQFDGRSFKLYDGEAEIFDGISVYPTPGHSVGHQTVVVNTSEGQYHCCGDLIFTYDNLKPVPEMHYDITPPGRFLDIVDEWNSIVELKKRAKSQEFILPTHAPEMIEIVDSKRVYGN
;
A
#
# COMPACT_ATOMS: atom_id res chain seq x y z
N ILE A 1 -5.60 -5.79 -2.48
CA ILE A 1 -5.02 -4.68 -1.69
C ILE A 1 -4.06 -3.95 -2.62
N ASP A 2 -4.25 -2.63 -2.78
CA ASP A 2 -3.56 -1.76 -3.73
C ASP A 2 -3.60 -2.27 -5.18
N THR A 3 -3.26 -1.45 -6.16
CA THR A 3 -3.29 -1.83 -7.59
C THR A 3 -1.96 -1.60 -8.31
N GLY A 4 -0.94 -1.21 -7.57
CA GLY A 4 0.42 -1.07 -8.07
C GLY A 4 0.71 0.26 -8.76
N MET A 5 1.90 0.34 -9.36
CA MET A 5 2.43 1.54 -10.01
C MET A 5 2.03 1.62 -11.49
N SER A 6 2.26 2.78 -12.08
CA SER A 6 2.14 3.02 -13.53
C SER A 6 3.13 2.19 -14.35
N ASP A 7 2.99 2.27 -15.66
CA ASP A 7 4.00 1.77 -16.59
C ASP A 7 5.37 2.46 -16.40
N THR A 8 6.39 1.86 -16.99
CA THR A 8 7.79 2.32 -16.90
C THR A 8 7.98 3.75 -17.41
N GLU A 9 7.26 4.17 -18.47
CA GLU A 9 7.44 5.49 -19.06
C GLU A 9 6.94 6.59 -18.12
N ILE A 10 5.72 6.43 -17.58
CA ILE A 10 5.13 7.39 -16.66
C ILE A 10 5.93 7.42 -15.36
N ALA A 11 6.22 6.24 -14.77
CA ALA A 11 6.99 6.14 -13.54
C ALA A 11 8.37 6.79 -13.67
N GLY A 12 9.12 6.49 -14.73
CA GLY A 12 10.46 7.02 -14.97
C GLY A 12 10.48 8.52 -15.24
N LYS A 13 9.46 9.02 -15.95
CA LYS A 13 9.38 10.44 -16.33
C LYS A 13 8.93 11.34 -15.16
N TYR A 14 7.92 10.92 -14.42
CA TYR A 14 7.25 11.80 -13.45
C TYR A 14 7.61 11.49 -12.00
N HIS A 15 8.04 10.26 -11.71
CA HIS A 15 8.29 9.83 -10.33
C HIS A 15 9.76 9.52 -10.07
N HIS A 16 10.24 8.34 -10.40
CA HIS A 16 11.60 7.93 -10.12
C HIS A 16 12.31 7.47 -11.40
N PRO A 17 13.31 8.22 -11.89
CA PRO A 17 14.16 7.76 -12.98
C PRO A 17 14.75 6.37 -12.67
N GLY A 18 14.55 5.43 -13.59
CA GLY A 18 14.99 4.05 -13.40
C GLY A 18 13.93 3.10 -12.82
N SER A 19 12.74 3.59 -12.48
CA SER A 19 11.61 2.70 -12.19
C SER A 19 11.25 1.87 -13.41
N VAL A 20 11.02 0.58 -13.21
CA VAL A 20 10.67 -0.36 -14.28
C VAL A 20 9.43 -1.15 -13.83
N GLN A 21 8.40 -1.15 -14.67
CA GLN A 21 7.28 -2.09 -14.58
C GLN A 21 7.50 -3.13 -15.68
N PRO A 22 8.07 -4.31 -15.38
CA PRO A 22 8.27 -5.35 -16.38
C PRO A 22 6.93 -5.85 -16.94
N GLU A 23 6.93 -6.31 -18.17
CA GLU A 23 5.77 -6.97 -18.79
C GLU A 23 5.37 -8.21 -17.95
N GLY A 24 4.08 -8.36 -17.69
CA GLY A 24 3.54 -9.44 -16.87
C GLY A 24 3.56 -9.20 -15.36
N TYR A 25 4.12 -8.08 -14.87
CA TYR A 25 4.20 -7.78 -13.43
C TYR A 25 3.19 -6.75 -12.92
N ALA A 26 2.46 -6.07 -13.80
CA ALA A 26 1.37 -5.22 -13.35
C ALA A 26 0.29 -6.05 -12.63
N VAL A 27 -0.35 -5.50 -11.60
CA VAL A 27 -1.34 -6.24 -10.78
C VAL A 27 -2.43 -6.86 -11.63
N TYR A 28 -2.93 -6.14 -12.64
CA TYR A 28 -3.96 -6.68 -13.53
C TYR A 28 -3.45 -7.87 -14.37
N GLU A 29 -2.18 -7.86 -14.81
CA GLU A 29 -1.56 -8.97 -15.55
C GLU A 29 -1.37 -10.19 -14.65
N GLN A 30 -0.98 -9.96 -13.40
CA GLN A 30 -0.85 -11.04 -12.41
C GLN A 30 -2.21 -11.70 -12.10
N LEU A 31 -3.28 -10.92 -11.99
CA LEU A 31 -4.64 -11.46 -11.84
C LEU A 31 -5.05 -12.28 -13.06
N GLU A 32 -4.82 -11.77 -14.28
CA GLU A 32 -5.10 -12.49 -15.51
C GLU A 32 -4.32 -13.82 -15.61
N ASN A 33 -3.05 -13.83 -15.18
CA ASN A 33 -2.21 -15.05 -15.11
C ASN A 33 -2.77 -16.08 -14.11
N LEU A 34 -3.50 -15.64 -13.10
CA LEU A 34 -4.22 -16.50 -12.16
C LEU A 34 -5.63 -16.89 -12.67
N GLY A 35 -6.03 -16.42 -13.84
CA GLY A 35 -7.35 -16.66 -14.43
C GLY A 35 -8.46 -15.76 -13.85
N ILE A 36 -8.10 -14.70 -13.12
CA ILE A 36 -9.03 -13.75 -12.51
C ILE A 36 -9.12 -12.50 -13.41
N LYS A 37 -10.32 -12.16 -13.85
CA LYS A 37 -10.53 -10.91 -14.61
C LYS A 37 -10.64 -9.72 -13.66
N CYS A 38 -10.10 -8.57 -14.05
CA CYS A 38 -10.24 -7.33 -13.26
C CYS A 38 -11.71 -6.97 -13.00
N SER A 39 -12.61 -7.30 -13.92
CA SER A 39 -14.07 -7.09 -13.75
C SER A 39 -14.73 -8.00 -12.72
N GLU A 40 -14.06 -9.04 -12.25
CA GLU A 40 -14.52 -9.96 -11.19
C GLU A 40 -14.08 -9.47 -9.81
N VAL A 41 -13.17 -8.50 -9.74
CA VAL A 41 -12.77 -7.85 -8.49
C VAL A 41 -13.89 -6.91 -8.06
N THR A 42 -14.44 -7.14 -6.89
CA THR A 42 -15.57 -6.39 -6.33
C THR A 42 -15.16 -5.31 -5.34
N ASP A 43 -13.96 -5.44 -4.78
CA ASP A 43 -13.47 -4.55 -3.74
C ASP A 43 -11.95 -4.37 -3.84
N ILE A 44 -11.49 -3.13 -3.67
CA ILE A 44 -10.06 -2.79 -3.57
C ILE A 44 -9.87 -1.99 -2.28
N ILE A 45 -9.01 -2.48 -1.41
CA ILE A 45 -8.65 -1.81 -0.16
C ILE A 45 -7.28 -1.18 -0.35
N PHE A 46 -7.19 0.14 -0.24
CA PHE A 46 -5.93 0.85 -0.35
C PHE A 46 -5.26 1.01 1.00
N THR A 47 -3.96 0.75 1.05
CA THR A 47 -3.14 1.13 2.21
C THR A 47 -3.03 2.64 2.29
N HIS A 48 -2.83 3.30 1.14
CA HIS A 48 -2.84 4.74 0.95
C HIS A 48 -3.00 5.07 -0.55
N LEU A 49 -3.01 6.35 -0.93
CA LEU A 49 -3.34 6.77 -2.30
C LEU A 49 -2.15 7.38 -3.07
N HIS A 50 -0.89 7.02 -2.76
CA HIS A 50 0.24 7.41 -3.58
C HIS A 50 0.17 6.74 -4.96
N TRP A 51 0.84 7.34 -5.93
CA TRP A 51 0.80 6.97 -7.35
C TRP A 51 1.15 5.50 -7.63
N ASP A 52 2.02 4.92 -6.84
CA ASP A 52 2.49 3.54 -6.99
C ASP A 52 1.60 2.49 -6.30
N HIS A 53 0.44 2.91 -5.77
CA HIS A 53 -0.57 2.04 -5.16
C HIS A 53 -1.94 2.08 -5.86
N VAL A 54 -2.16 3.04 -6.77
CA VAL A 54 -3.51 3.36 -7.29
C VAL A 54 -3.67 3.24 -8.80
N TYR A 55 -2.67 2.70 -9.52
CA TYR A 55 -2.74 2.67 -10.98
C TYR A 55 -3.73 1.62 -11.51
N TYR A 56 -4.12 1.78 -12.77
CA TYR A 56 -5.03 0.89 -13.53
C TYR A 56 -6.44 0.75 -12.96
N LEU A 57 -6.93 1.72 -12.17
CA LEU A 57 -8.28 1.67 -11.60
C LEU A 57 -9.41 1.61 -12.65
N ASP A 58 -9.16 2.07 -13.86
CA ASP A 58 -10.07 1.98 -14.99
C ASP A 58 -10.36 0.54 -15.44
N ARG A 59 -9.49 -0.42 -15.10
CA ARG A 59 -9.69 -1.84 -15.37
C ARG A 59 -10.62 -2.51 -14.35
N PHE A 60 -10.70 -1.97 -13.14
CA PHE A 60 -11.48 -2.52 -12.02
C PHE A 60 -12.87 -1.84 -11.94
N VAL A 61 -13.63 -2.00 -13.01
CA VAL A 61 -14.90 -1.24 -13.23
C VAL A 61 -15.99 -1.56 -12.24
N ASN A 62 -15.95 -2.73 -11.60
CA ASN A 62 -16.96 -3.20 -10.65
C ASN A 62 -16.53 -3.08 -9.18
N ALA A 63 -15.28 -2.59 -8.94
CA ALA A 63 -14.75 -2.58 -7.59
C ALA A 63 -15.20 -1.35 -6.79
N ASP A 64 -15.67 -1.60 -5.58
CA ASP A 64 -15.78 -0.61 -4.52
C ASP A 64 -14.38 -0.30 -3.97
N LEU A 65 -14.10 0.97 -3.74
CA LEU A 65 -12.78 1.44 -3.31
C LEU A 65 -12.82 1.82 -1.83
N HIS A 66 -11.90 1.28 -1.04
CA HIS A 66 -11.87 1.43 0.42
C HIS A 66 -10.59 2.12 0.87
N VAL A 67 -10.72 3.17 1.70
CA VAL A 67 -9.57 3.93 2.24
C VAL A 67 -9.96 4.69 3.50
N GLN A 68 -8.98 5.11 4.30
CA GLN A 68 -9.23 6.04 5.41
C GLN A 68 -9.67 7.40 4.90
N ARG A 69 -10.64 8.02 5.57
CA ARG A 69 -11.17 9.36 5.22
C ARG A 69 -10.06 10.41 5.19
N THR A 70 -9.16 10.38 6.15
CA THR A 70 -8.04 11.32 6.25
C THR A 70 -7.11 11.22 5.05
N GLU A 71 -6.85 10.00 4.56
CA GLU A 71 -6.06 9.79 3.34
C GLU A 71 -6.73 10.38 2.12
N TYR A 72 -8.01 10.04 1.89
CA TYR A 72 -8.75 10.58 0.76
C TYR A 72 -8.83 12.11 0.76
N GLN A 73 -9.12 12.71 1.92
CA GLN A 73 -9.19 14.18 2.05
C GLN A 73 -7.86 14.86 1.73
N PHE A 74 -6.75 14.26 2.16
CA PHE A 74 -5.43 14.78 1.84
C PHE A 74 -5.07 14.57 0.37
N ALA A 75 -5.33 13.38 -0.18
CA ALA A 75 -5.01 13.01 -1.55
C ALA A 75 -5.70 13.91 -2.60
N VAL A 76 -6.94 14.33 -2.35
CA VAL A 76 -7.67 15.22 -3.28
C VAL A 76 -7.25 16.69 -3.18
N ASN A 77 -6.58 17.09 -2.12
CA ASN A 77 -6.07 18.44 -1.93
C ASN A 77 -4.77 18.45 -1.11
N PRO A 78 -3.71 17.81 -1.61
CA PRO A 78 -2.45 17.72 -0.90
C PRO A 78 -1.74 19.08 -0.85
N ILE A 79 -0.80 19.24 0.08
CA ILE A 79 0.11 20.39 0.06
C ILE A 79 1.13 20.24 -1.08
N PRO A 80 1.72 21.34 -1.61
CA PRO A 80 2.63 21.31 -2.77
C PRO A 80 3.78 20.29 -2.69
N LEU A 81 4.27 20.02 -1.49
CA LEU A 81 5.33 19.04 -1.25
C LEU A 81 4.94 17.61 -1.71
N TYR A 82 3.65 17.29 -1.66
CA TYR A 82 3.10 15.97 -1.99
C TYR A 82 2.37 15.89 -3.33
N TYR A 83 2.38 16.96 -4.14
CA TYR A 83 1.77 16.98 -5.47
C TYR A 83 2.23 15.81 -6.34
N LYS A 84 3.52 15.48 -6.26
CA LYS A 84 4.10 14.37 -7.02
C LYS A 84 3.58 13.01 -6.54
N SER A 85 3.46 12.83 -5.23
CA SER A 85 2.99 11.57 -4.64
C SER A 85 1.55 11.22 -5.03
N TYR A 86 0.68 12.25 -5.14
CA TYR A 86 -0.74 12.08 -5.49
C TYR A 86 -1.07 12.48 -6.94
N GLU A 87 -0.06 12.68 -7.79
CA GLU A 87 -0.25 13.09 -9.19
C GLU A 87 -1.17 14.30 -9.35
N TYR A 88 -0.99 15.31 -8.50
CA TYR A 88 -1.89 16.45 -8.46
C TYR A 88 -1.93 17.20 -9.82
N PRO A 89 -3.11 17.62 -10.30
CA PRO A 89 -3.30 18.11 -11.67
C PRO A 89 -2.41 19.28 -12.08
N VAL A 90 -1.91 20.08 -11.13
CA VAL A 90 -0.97 21.18 -11.42
C VAL A 90 0.31 20.72 -12.10
N LEU A 91 0.68 19.44 -11.96
CA LEU A 91 1.84 18.83 -12.63
C LEU A 91 1.53 18.35 -14.05
N GLY A 92 0.30 18.54 -14.55
CA GLY A 92 -0.16 18.00 -15.83
C GLY A 92 -0.44 16.50 -15.81
N LEU A 93 -0.59 15.93 -14.62
CA LEU A 93 -0.98 14.55 -14.37
C LEU A 93 -2.46 14.48 -13.97
N LYS A 94 -3.01 13.29 -13.98
CA LYS A 94 -4.37 13.04 -13.49
C LYS A 94 -4.33 11.90 -12.48
N PRO A 95 -4.70 12.15 -11.21
CA PRO A 95 -4.79 11.10 -10.21
C PRO A 95 -5.73 9.98 -10.68
N GLN A 96 -5.32 8.73 -10.50
CA GLN A 96 -6.12 7.58 -10.93
C GLN A 96 -7.46 7.49 -10.18
N PHE A 97 -7.52 8.05 -8.99
CA PHE A 97 -8.72 8.10 -8.14
C PHE A 97 -9.63 9.31 -8.44
N ASP A 98 -9.25 10.21 -9.36
CA ASP A 98 -10.05 11.39 -9.70
C ASP A 98 -11.43 10.98 -10.25
N GLY A 99 -12.48 11.56 -9.65
CA GLY A 99 -13.86 11.25 -10.01
C GLY A 99 -14.37 9.89 -9.54
N ARG A 100 -13.60 9.12 -8.76
CA ARG A 100 -14.02 7.84 -8.18
C ARG A 100 -14.66 8.05 -6.81
N SER A 101 -15.60 7.19 -6.49
CA SER A 101 -16.24 7.15 -5.17
C SER A 101 -15.54 6.14 -4.27
N PHE A 102 -15.41 6.49 -2.98
CA PHE A 102 -14.76 5.65 -1.97
C PHE A 102 -15.69 5.36 -0.80
N LYS A 103 -15.58 4.16 -0.26
CA LYS A 103 -16.03 3.82 1.10
C LYS A 103 -14.96 4.30 2.08
N LEU A 104 -15.33 5.28 2.91
CA LEU A 104 -14.40 5.99 3.79
C LEU A 104 -14.54 5.48 5.23
N TYR A 105 -13.40 5.16 5.85
CA TYR A 105 -13.31 4.70 7.23
C TYR A 105 -12.67 5.76 8.13
N ASP A 106 -13.05 5.74 9.40
CA ASP A 106 -12.54 6.62 10.44
C ASP A 106 -11.95 5.76 11.57
N GLY A 107 -10.73 5.29 11.38
CA GLY A 107 -10.07 4.42 12.34
C GLY A 107 -10.10 2.93 11.99
N GLU A 108 -10.01 2.08 13.02
CA GLU A 108 -10.05 0.63 12.86
C GLU A 108 -11.45 0.15 12.45
N ALA A 109 -11.52 -0.73 11.46
CA ALA A 109 -12.79 -1.25 10.96
C ALA A 109 -12.62 -2.68 10.41
N GLU A 110 -13.63 -3.52 10.63
CA GLU A 110 -13.82 -4.75 9.88
C GLU A 110 -14.55 -4.41 8.58
N ILE A 111 -13.93 -4.77 7.44
CA ILE A 111 -14.50 -4.52 6.10
C ILE A 111 -15.33 -5.71 5.67
N PHE A 112 -14.80 -6.91 5.87
CA PHE A 112 -15.45 -8.19 5.61
C PHE A 112 -15.07 -9.17 6.73
N ASP A 113 -15.80 -10.27 6.83
CA ASP A 113 -15.42 -11.37 7.73
C ASP A 113 -13.97 -11.80 7.43
N GLY A 114 -13.12 -11.66 8.44
CA GLY A 114 -11.69 -11.97 8.31
C GLY A 114 -10.82 -10.92 7.62
N ILE A 115 -11.37 -9.79 7.18
CA ILE A 115 -10.59 -8.69 6.59
C ILE A 115 -10.89 -7.39 7.33
N SER A 116 -9.89 -6.82 7.96
CA SER A 116 -9.98 -5.58 8.71
C SER A 116 -8.86 -4.60 8.35
N VAL A 117 -9.02 -3.36 8.76
CA VAL A 117 -8.01 -2.31 8.61
C VAL A 117 -7.79 -1.61 9.94
N TYR A 118 -6.59 -1.09 10.16
CA TYR A 118 -6.31 -0.17 11.24
C TYR A 118 -5.35 0.94 10.77
N PRO A 119 -5.51 2.18 11.28
CA PRO A 119 -4.64 3.28 10.93
C PRO A 119 -3.19 3.02 11.31
N THR A 120 -2.30 3.31 10.38
CA THR A 120 -0.85 3.31 10.57
C THR A 120 -0.26 4.56 9.93
N PRO A 121 -0.63 5.78 10.41
CA PRO A 121 -0.15 7.02 9.84
C PRO A 121 1.36 7.17 9.99
N GLY A 122 1.93 8.08 9.21
CA GLY A 122 3.35 8.41 9.23
C GLY A 122 3.91 8.53 7.83
N HIS A 123 3.87 7.47 7.02
CA HIS A 123 4.20 7.51 5.59
C HIS A 123 3.28 8.48 4.83
N SER A 124 1.99 8.35 5.04
CA SER A 124 0.98 9.34 4.65
C SER A 124 0.04 9.63 5.82
N VAL A 125 -0.79 10.69 5.72
CA VAL A 125 -1.66 11.13 6.83
C VAL A 125 -2.70 10.07 7.23
N GLY A 126 -3.19 9.32 6.28
CA GLY A 126 -4.25 8.35 6.48
C GLY A 126 -3.84 6.93 6.08
N HIS A 127 -2.54 6.65 6.05
CA HIS A 127 -2.04 5.31 5.79
C HIS A 127 -2.68 4.30 6.74
N GLN A 128 -3.01 3.12 6.23
CA GLN A 128 -3.58 2.01 7.01
C GLN A 128 -2.91 0.69 6.66
N THR A 129 -2.88 -0.20 7.62
CA THR A 129 -2.51 -1.60 7.41
C THR A 129 -3.77 -2.44 7.24
N VAL A 130 -3.79 -3.31 6.25
CA VAL A 130 -4.86 -4.27 6.01
C VAL A 130 -4.50 -5.61 6.66
N VAL A 131 -5.40 -6.14 7.46
CA VAL A 131 -5.24 -7.44 8.12
C VAL A 131 -6.09 -8.48 7.41
N VAL A 132 -5.48 -9.59 7.04
CA VAL A 132 -6.17 -10.73 6.42
C VAL A 132 -6.00 -11.96 7.32
N ASN A 133 -7.12 -12.45 7.84
CA ASN A 133 -7.15 -13.69 8.61
C ASN A 133 -7.11 -14.89 7.67
N THR A 134 -6.17 -15.77 7.90
CA THR A 134 -6.01 -17.00 7.12
C THR A 134 -5.90 -18.21 8.04
N SER A 135 -5.90 -19.43 7.49
CA SER A 135 -5.68 -20.65 8.25
C SER A 135 -4.28 -20.71 8.89
N GLU A 136 -3.30 -19.98 8.35
CA GLU A 136 -1.92 -19.91 8.88
C GLU A 136 -1.79 -18.85 9.99
N GLY A 137 -2.62 -17.81 9.98
CA GLY A 137 -2.58 -16.69 10.92
C GLY A 137 -3.07 -15.39 10.31
N GLN A 138 -2.79 -14.29 10.99
CA GLN A 138 -3.14 -12.94 10.55
C GLN A 138 -1.99 -12.31 9.78
N TYR A 139 -2.16 -12.09 8.49
CA TYR A 139 -1.22 -11.35 7.67
C TYR A 139 -1.53 -9.85 7.69
N HIS A 140 -0.49 -9.05 7.86
CA HIS A 140 -0.56 -7.59 7.90
C HIS A 140 0.05 -7.02 6.63
N CYS A 141 -0.78 -6.65 5.67
CA CYS A 141 -0.36 -5.94 4.45
C CYS A 141 -0.16 -4.47 4.82
N CYS A 142 1.08 -4.11 5.11
CA CYS A 142 1.42 -2.84 5.74
C CYS A 142 1.88 -1.75 4.76
N GLY A 143 1.68 -1.96 3.45
CA GLY A 143 2.00 -0.95 2.42
C GLY A 143 3.41 -0.40 2.58
N ASP A 144 3.51 0.91 2.66
CA ASP A 144 4.75 1.67 2.77
C ASP A 144 5.11 2.07 4.20
N LEU A 145 4.43 1.52 5.19
CA LEU A 145 4.81 1.72 6.59
C LEU A 145 6.25 1.25 6.85
N ILE A 146 6.67 0.18 6.16
CA ILE A 146 8.06 -0.24 6.06
C ILE A 146 8.40 -0.56 4.61
N PHE A 147 9.62 -0.24 4.17
CA PHE A 147 10.10 -0.51 2.81
C PHE A 147 10.86 -1.83 2.72
N THR A 148 11.51 -2.23 3.78
CA THR A 148 12.23 -3.50 3.88
C THR A 148 12.10 -4.05 5.29
N TYR A 149 12.36 -5.33 5.45
CA TYR A 149 12.40 -5.95 6.78
C TYR A 149 13.51 -5.40 7.69
N ASP A 150 14.49 -4.67 7.13
CA ASP A 150 15.47 -3.96 7.94
C ASP A 150 14.85 -2.85 8.80
N ASN A 151 13.71 -2.31 8.38
CA ASN A 151 12.97 -1.33 9.18
C ASN A 151 12.44 -1.89 10.52
N LEU A 152 12.32 -3.21 10.63
CA LEU A 152 11.91 -3.88 11.88
C LEU A 152 13.10 -4.15 12.81
N LYS A 153 14.35 -3.94 12.36
CA LYS A 153 15.55 -4.24 13.14
C LYS A 153 15.86 -3.13 14.13
N PRO A 154 16.30 -3.46 15.34
CA PRO A 154 16.75 -2.48 16.32
C PRO A 154 18.12 -1.89 15.93
N VAL A 155 18.39 -0.67 16.43
CA VAL A 155 19.72 -0.03 16.40
C VAL A 155 20.15 0.21 17.85
N PRO A 156 20.77 -0.78 18.50
CA PRO A 156 21.05 -0.75 19.95
C PRO A 156 21.90 0.45 20.39
N GLU A 157 22.85 0.90 19.56
CA GLU A 157 23.71 2.03 19.87
C GLU A 157 22.97 3.35 19.99
N MET A 158 21.78 3.44 19.37
CA MET A 158 20.91 4.60 19.42
C MET A 158 19.71 4.39 20.35
N HIS A 159 19.60 3.24 21.01
CA HIS A 159 18.45 2.83 21.79
C HIS A 159 17.13 2.81 20.98
N TYR A 160 17.22 2.46 19.69
CA TYR A 160 16.05 2.32 18.82
C TYR A 160 15.61 0.86 18.77
N ASP A 161 14.30 0.62 18.90
CA ASP A 161 13.69 -0.71 18.76
C ASP A 161 13.38 -1.07 17.30
N ILE A 162 13.47 -0.10 16.40
CA ILE A 162 13.23 -0.19 14.97
C ILE A 162 14.18 0.74 14.22
N THR A 163 14.27 0.56 12.90
CA THR A 163 14.96 1.47 11.98
C THR A 163 13.90 2.09 11.06
N PRO A 164 13.35 3.28 11.36
CA PRO A 164 12.29 3.86 10.55
C PRO A 164 12.77 4.12 9.12
N PRO A 165 11.90 3.99 8.11
CA PRO A 165 12.24 4.31 6.73
C PRO A 165 12.58 5.80 6.58
N GLY A 166 13.38 6.14 5.56
CA GLY A 166 13.77 7.52 5.28
C GLY A 166 12.73 8.34 4.51
N ARG A 167 11.54 7.80 4.28
CA ARG A 167 10.44 8.44 3.54
C ARG A 167 9.17 8.40 4.36
N PHE A 168 8.78 9.55 4.86
CA PHE A 168 7.62 9.73 5.75
C PHE A 168 7.06 11.13 5.60
N LEU A 169 5.83 11.31 6.01
CA LEU A 169 5.20 12.60 6.22
C LEU A 169 5.43 13.06 7.67
N ASP A 170 5.23 12.17 8.63
CA ASP A 170 5.47 12.41 10.07
C ASP A 170 6.24 11.23 10.68
N ILE A 171 7.47 11.50 11.12
CA ILE A 171 8.37 10.48 11.67
C ILE A 171 7.91 9.94 13.04
N VAL A 172 7.18 10.73 13.81
CA VAL A 172 6.70 10.30 15.14
C VAL A 172 5.54 9.33 14.97
N ASP A 173 4.61 9.66 14.08
CA ASP A 173 3.51 8.77 13.72
C ASP A 173 4.02 7.49 13.07
N GLU A 174 5.00 7.59 12.15
CA GLU A 174 5.64 6.45 11.50
C GLU A 174 6.28 5.51 12.53
N TRP A 175 7.04 6.05 13.46
CA TRP A 175 7.64 5.29 14.55
C TRP A 175 6.59 4.52 15.37
N ASN A 176 5.55 5.21 15.83
CA ASN A 176 4.50 4.63 16.62
C ASN A 176 3.74 3.54 15.86
N SER A 177 3.48 3.77 14.58
CA SER A 177 2.80 2.83 13.69
C SER A 177 3.62 1.55 13.47
N ILE A 178 4.95 1.65 13.29
CA ILE A 178 5.83 0.47 13.15
C ILE A 178 5.89 -0.31 14.46
N VAL A 179 5.97 0.37 15.59
CA VAL A 179 5.95 -0.28 16.91
C VAL A 179 4.62 -1.04 17.12
N GLU A 180 3.49 -0.44 16.75
CA GLU A 180 2.19 -1.10 16.83
C GLU A 180 2.07 -2.28 15.86
N LEU A 181 2.58 -2.16 14.63
CA LEU A 181 2.66 -3.26 13.66
C LEU A 181 3.41 -4.46 14.25
N LYS A 182 4.61 -4.23 14.81
CA LYS A 182 5.41 -5.30 15.44
C LYS A 182 4.68 -5.99 16.59
N LYS A 183 3.91 -5.22 17.35
CA LYS A 183 3.13 -5.77 18.47
C LYS A 183 1.95 -6.62 17.98
N ARG A 184 1.25 -6.22 16.91
CA ARG A 184 0.09 -6.93 16.36
C ARG A 184 0.48 -8.18 15.58
N ALA A 185 1.53 -8.11 14.77
CA ALA A 185 1.88 -9.13 13.78
C ALA A 185 2.55 -10.40 14.35
N LYS A 186 2.77 -10.50 15.67
CA LYS A 186 3.41 -11.65 16.35
C LYS A 186 4.83 -12.00 15.85
N SER A 187 5.04 -12.12 14.53
CA SER A 187 6.35 -12.35 13.93
C SER A 187 6.43 -11.73 12.54
N GLN A 188 7.66 -11.56 12.05
CA GLN A 188 7.96 -10.91 10.76
C GLN A 188 7.32 -11.62 9.56
N GLU A 189 7.15 -12.94 9.60
CA GLU A 189 6.55 -13.73 8.52
C GLU A 189 5.09 -13.35 8.22
N PHE A 190 4.40 -12.72 9.16
CA PHE A 190 3.04 -12.21 9.00
C PHE A 190 2.98 -10.75 8.57
N ILE A 191 4.11 -10.11 8.27
CA ILE A 191 4.19 -8.73 7.78
C ILE A 191 4.51 -8.74 6.30
N LEU A 192 3.66 -8.11 5.48
CA LEU A 192 3.81 -8.03 4.03
C LEU A 192 3.95 -6.56 3.61
N PRO A 193 5.17 -6.05 3.48
CA PRO A 193 5.44 -4.71 2.95
C PRO A 193 5.38 -4.70 1.41
N THR A 194 5.11 -3.55 0.81
CA THR A 194 5.01 -3.45 -0.65
C THR A 194 6.38 -3.49 -1.35
N HIS A 195 7.38 -2.81 -0.80
CA HIS A 195 8.66 -2.57 -1.48
C HIS A 195 9.81 -3.51 -1.07
N ALA A 196 9.56 -4.50 -0.22
CA ALA A 196 10.61 -5.43 0.19
C ALA A 196 11.05 -6.32 -0.98
N PRO A 197 12.36 -6.46 -1.25
CA PRO A 197 12.85 -7.32 -2.33
C PRO A 197 12.36 -8.77 -2.23
N GLU A 198 12.15 -9.27 -1.02
CA GLU A 198 11.65 -10.61 -0.74
C GLU A 198 10.23 -10.85 -1.31
N MET A 199 9.47 -9.78 -1.53
CA MET A 199 8.12 -9.89 -2.14
C MET A 199 8.19 -10.34 -3.60
N ILE A 200 9.27 -10.04 -4.32
CA ILE A 200 9.50 -10.53 -5.69
C ILE A 200 9.63 -12.05 -5.68
N GLU A 201 10.40 -12.60 -4.75
CA GLU A 201 10.57 -14.04 -4.60
C GLU A 201 9.23 -14.75 -4.31
N ILE A 202 8.38 -14.12 -3.51
CA ILE A 202 7.04 -14.62 -3.20
C ILE A 202 6.18 -14.67 -4.46
N VAL A 203 6.15 -13.59 -5.24
CA VAL A 203 5.39 -13.51 -6.51
C VAL A 203 5.91 -14.57 -7.49
N ASP A 204 7.22 -14.67 -7.67
CA ASP A 204 7.84 -15.63 -8.60
C ASP A 204 7.59 -17.10 -8.17
N SER A 205 7.55 -17.36 -6.86
CA SER A 205 7.23 -18.70 -6.32
C SER A 205 5.75 -19.06 -6.47
N LYS A 206 4.87 -18.11 -6.83
CA LYS A 206 3.41 -18.27 -6.86
C LYS A 206 2.84 -18.76 -5.52
N ARG A 207 3.47 -18.37 -4.42
CA ARG A 207 3.01 -18.73 -3.08
C ARG A 207 1.61 -18.16 -2.84
N VAL A 208 0.71 -19.00 -2.36
CA VAL A 208 -0.61 -18.61 -1.86
C VAL A 208 -0.59 -18.75 -0.33
N TYR A 209 -0.95 -17.69 0.35
CA TYR A 209 -1.03 -17.66 1.81
C TYR A 209 -2.37 -18.21 2.30
N GLY A 210 -2.34 -18.98 3.39
CA GLY A 210 -3.55 -19.42 4.06
C GLY A 210 -4.26 -20.60 3.39
N ASN A 211 -3.54 -21.48 2.76
CA ASN A 211 -4.08 -22.76 2.24
C ASN A 211 -4.07 -23.86 3.29
#